data_b0ab555c041d4c0533576a9df8f15eb1
#
_entry.id   b0ab555c041d4c0533576a9df8f15eb1
#
_cell.length_a   1.000
_cell.length_b   1.000
_cell.length_c   1.000
_cell.angle_alpha   90.00
_cell.angle_beta   90.00
_cell.angle_gamma   90.00
#
_symmetry.space_group_name_H-M   'P 1'
#
loop_
_entity.id
_entity.type
_entity.pdbx_description
1 polymer ?
#
loop_
_entity_poly.entity_id
_entity_poly.type
_entity_poly.pdbx_seq_one_letter_code
_entity_poly.pdbx_strand_id
1 'polypeptide(L)'
;IDMANPNINLRDPALYRIRRATHHNTGDKWCIYPMYTFAHPIEDALEQITHSIATLEFEDQRPFYDWLLYRLAEGGLIASPHPRQYEFARLNVTHMVTSKRKLRQLVEDGHVDGWDDPRMPTLAGLRRRGYTPEALRLFCERSGVTKSGGWIDYASLEATLRDTLDPIAPRAMAVLDPVKLVITNWAELMGSDALLD
;
A
#
# COMPACT_ATOMS: atom_id res chain seq x y z
N ILE A 1 -17.99 29.47 -2.62
CA ILE A 1 -18.30 29.15 -4.02
C ILE A 1 -19.80 29.31 -4.24
N ASP A 2 -20.58 28.39 -3.71
CA ASP A 2 -22.05 28.43 -3.75
C ASP A 2 -22.59 27.99 -2.39
N MET A 3 -23.10 28.92 -1.60
CA MET A 3 -23.56 28.65 -0.24
C MET A 3 -24.82 27.78 -0.16
N ALA A 4 -25.54 27.60 -1.28
CA ALA A 4 -26.69 26.73 -1.37
C ALA A 4 -26.31 25.29 -1.79
N ASN A 5 -25.06 25.02 -2.12
CA ASN A 5 -24.62 23.72 -2.59
C ASN A 5 -24.74 22.64 -1.50
N PRO A 6 -25.33 21.47 -1.77
CA PRO A 6 -25.41 20.37 -0.80
C PRO A 6 -24.02 19.83 -0.43
N ASN A 7 -23.04 19.89 -1.35
CA ASN A 7 -21.67 19.50 -1.08
C ASN A 7 -20.93 20.59 -0.33
N ILE A 8 -20.53 20.32 0.90
CA ILE A 8 -19.83 21.26 1.77
C ILE A 8 -18.51 21.76 1.14
N ASN A 9 -17.85 20.94 0.33
CA ASN A 9 -16.61 21.30 -0.35
C ASN A 9 -16.81 22.37 -1.45
N LEU A 10 -18.04 22.62 -1.87
CA LEU A 10 -18.42 23.67 -2.84
C LEU A 10 -19.12 24.87 -2.22
N ARG A 11 -19.29 24.91 -0.90
CA ARG A 11 -19.84 26.07 -0.20
C ARG A 11 -18.74 27.07 0.15
N ASP A 12 -18.03 26.83 1.23
CA ASP A 12 -16.99 27.67 1.80
C ASP A 12 -15.74 26.87 2.18
N PRO A 13 -15.06 26.22 1.20
CA PRO A 13 -13.92 25.38 1.50
C PRO A 13 -12.76 26.19 2.10
N ALA A 14 -12.17 25.66 3.18
CA ALA A 14 -10.98 26.25 3.77
C ALA A 14 -9.77 25.96 2.85
N LEU A 15 -9.12 27.02 2.34
CA LEU A 15 -7.94 26.91 1.48
C LEU A 15 -6.65 26.89 2.29
N TYR A 16 -6.60 27.63 3.40
CA TYR A 16 -5.45 27.73 4.30
C TYR A 16 -5.88 27.54 5.75
N ARG A 17 -4.93 27.14 6.57
CA ARG A 17 -5.09 27.13 8.03
C ARG A 17 -3.90 27.80 8.71
N ILE A 18 -4.14 28.37 9.88
CA ILE A 18 -3.09 28.89 10.75
C ILE A 18 -2.63 27.76 11.68
N ARG A 19 -1.33 27.48 11.66
CA ARG A 19 -0.70 26.52 12.57
C ARG A 19 0.61 27.10 13.06
N ARG A 20 0.70 27.39 14.34
CA ARG A 20 1.92 27.87 15.01
C ARG A 20 2.66 26.64 15.57
N ALA A 21 3.60 26.12 14.80
CA ALA A 21 4.43 24.98 15.18
C ALA A 21 5.69 25.01 14.32
N THR A 22 6.82 24.66 14.93
CA THR A 22 8.09 24.52 14.21
C THR A 22 8.02 23.39 13.19
N HIS A 23 8.34 23.69 11.94
CA HIS A 23 8.37 22.72 10.85
C HIS A 23 9.81 22.16 10.69
N HIS A 24 9.94 20.87 10.50
CA HIS A 24 11.23 20.17 10.45
C HIS A 24 12.19 20.67 9.36
N ASN A 25 11.68 21.18 8.23
CA ASN A 25 12.53 21.72 7.15
C ASN A 25 12.64 23.24 7.16
N THR A 26 11.58 23.96 7.56
CA THR A 26 11.50 25.43 7.43
C THR A 26 11.51 26.17 8.76
N GLY A 27 11.60 25.46 9.90
CA GLY A 27 11.55 26.05 11.22
C GLY A 27 10.26 26.85 11.44
N ASP A 28 10.40 28.04 11.97
CA ASP A 28 9.27 28.95 12.31
C ASP A 28 8.96 29.96 11.20
N LYS A 29 9.46 29.73 9.98
CA LYS A 29 9.30 30.67 8.85
C LYS A 29 7.83 30.89 8.48
N TRP A 30 6.99 29.88 8.62
CA TRP A 30 5.60 29.90 8.18
C TRP A 30 4.65 29.56 9.33
N CYS A 31 3.56 30.26 9.42
CA CYS A 31 2.44 29.94 10.32
C CYS A 31 1.10 29.74 9.58
N ILE A 32 1.09 29.95 8.27
CA ILE A 32 -0.06 29.74 7.39
C ILE A 32 0.30 28.62 6.42
N TYR A 33 -0.54 27.59 6.37
CA TYR A 33 -0.31 26.39 5.56
C TYR A 33 -1.52 26.16 4.66
N PRO A 34 -1.31 25.77 3.37
CA PRO A 34 -2.41 25.36 2.52
C PRO A 34 -3.04 24.08 3.05
N MET A 35 -4.34 23.97 2.88
CA MET A 35 -5.04 22.71 3.10
C MET A 35 -4.74 21.77 1.94
N TYR A 36 -4.74 20.47 2.21
CA TYR A 36 -4.46 19.43 1.21
C TYR A 36 -5.34 19.58 -0.04
N THR A 37 -6.65 19.81 0.16
CA THR A 37 -7.61 19.99 -0.94
C THR A 37 -7.30 21.17 -1.86
N PHE A 38 -6.58 22.17 -1.38
CA PHE A 38 -6.13 23.30 -2.17
C PHE A 38 -4.76 23.07 -2.82
N ALA A 39 -3.79 22.53 -2.07
CA ALA A 39 -2.42 22.32 -2.56
C ALA A 39 -2.35 21.22 -3.64
N HIS A 40 -2.97 20.07 -3.38
CA HIS A 40 -2.89 18.89 -4.24
C HIS A 40 -3.31 19.14 -5.72
N PRO A 41 -4.46 19.79 -6.03
CA PRO A 41 -4.81 20.07 -7.42
C PRO A 41 -3.78 20.96 -8.14
N ILE A 42 -3.23 21.93 -7.41
CA ILE A 42 -2.25 22.88 -7.96
C ILE A 42 -0.92 22.15 -8.26
N GLU A 43 -0.46 21.34 -7.32
CA GLU A 43 0.76 20.54 -7.50
C GLU A 43 0.61 19.58 -8.67
N ASP A 44 -0.50 18.87 -8.78
CA ASP A 44 -0.81 17.99 -9.91
C ASP A 44 -0.73 18.73 -11.25
N ALA A 45 -1.31 19.92 -11.31
CA ALA A 45 -1.30 20.72 -12.54
C ALA A 45 0.11 21.22 -12.90
N LEU A 46 0.88 21.69 -11.91
CA LEU A 46 2.24 22.18 -12.11
C LEU A 46 3.21 21.05 -12.52
N GLU A 47 3.02 19.84 -11.99
CA GLU A 47 3.80 18.65 -12.32
C GLU A 47 3.31 17.92 -13.57
N GLN A 48 2.27 18.44 -14.23
CA GLN A 48 1.69 17.87 -15.47
C GLN A 48 1.17 16.45 -15.29
N ILE A 49 0.62 16.14 -14.11
CA ILE A 49 -0.08 14.90 -13.83
C ILE A 49 -1.32 14.83 -14.72
N THR A 50 -1.57 13.70 -15.33
CA THR A 50 -2.75 13.47 -16.18
C THR A 50 -3.90 12.81 -15.40
N HIS A 51 -3.54 11.86 -14.52
CA HIS A 51 -4.49 11.06 -13.72
C HIS A 51 -4.09 11.15 -12.25
N SER A 52 -4.87 11.88 -11.47
CA SER A 52 -4.71 11.98 -10.02
C SER A 52 -5.50 10.87 -9.36
N ILE A 53 -4.80 9.91 -8.76
CA ILE A 53 -5.40 8.72 -8.15
C ILE A 53 -5.60 8.96 -6.66
N ALA A 54 -6.83 8.83 -6.20
CA ALA A 54 -7.21 9.05 -4.81
C ALA A 54 -8.00 7.87 -4.23
N THR A 55 -8.11 7.82 -2.91
CA THR A 55 -9.03 6.90 -2.25
C THR A 55 -10.46 7.44 -2.32
N LEU A 56 -11.46 6.53 -2.22
CA LEU A 56 -12.88 6.85 -2.40
C LEU A 56 -13.39 7.93 -1.43
N GLU A 57 -12.74 8.11 -0.28
CA GLU A 57 -13.06 9.17 0.69
C GLU A 57 -12.91 10.60 0.13
N PHE A 58 -12.19 10.78 -0.99
CA PHE A 58 -12.01 12.06 -1.66
C PHE A 58 -13.01 12.30 -2.80
N GLU A 59 -13.97 11.41 -3.02
CA GLU A 59 -14.95 11.55 -4.12
C GLU A 59 -15.77 12.84 -3.98
N ASP A 60 -16.20 13.18 -2.76
CA ASP A 60 -16.95 14.41 -2.49
C ASP A 60 -16.11 15.68 -2.71
N GLN A 61 -14.80 15.59 -2.74
CA GLN A 61 -13.87 16.69 -2.97
C GLN A 61 -13.56 16.88 -4.47
N ARG A 62 -13.81 15.91 -5.34
CA ARG A 62 -13.55 16.02 -6.78
C ARG A 62 -14.22 17.21 -7.44
N PRO A 63 -15.48 17.59 -7.13
CA PRO A 63 -16.09 18.80 -7.70
C PRO A 63 -15.33 20.07 -7.36
N PHE A 64 -14.71 20.15 -6.17
CA PHE A 64 -13.86 21.27 -5.80
C PHE A 64 -12.51 21.22 -6.56
N TYR A 65 -11.92 20.04 -6.70
CA TYR A 65 -10.71 19.82 -7.50
C TYR A 65 -10.88 20.34 -8.93
N ASP A 66 -11.94 19.93 -9.60
CA ASP A 66 -12.27 20.34 -10.98
C ASP A 66 -12.55 21.84 -11.06
N TRP A 67 -13.32 22.40 -10.12
CA TRP A 67 -13.64 23.82 -10.05
C TRP A 67 -12.37 24.67 -9.88
N LEU A 68 -11.47 24.27 -8.98
CA LEU A 68 -10.24 25.01 -8.72
C LEU A 68 -9.34 25.06 -9.96
N LEU A 69 -9.10 23.92 -10.59
CA LEU A 69 -8.29 23.83 -11.79
C LEU A 69 -8.89 24.62 -12.95
N TYR A 70 -10.19 24.57 -13.12
CA TYR A 70 -10.88 25.38 -14.12
C TYR A 70 -10.65 26.87 -13.89
N ARG A 71 -10.79 27.36 -12.65
CA ARG A 71 -10.57 28.78 -12.32
C ARG A 71 -9.11 29.21 -12.51
N LEU A 72 -8.16 28.35 -12.17
CA LEU A 72 -6.73 28.63 -12.38
C LEU A 72 -6.37 28.68 -13.87
N ALA A 73 -6.95 27.81 -14.68
CA ALA A 73 -6.75 27.82 -16.13
C ALA A 73 -7.39 29.07 -16.79
N GLU A 74 -8.61 29.43 -16.37
CA GLU A 74 -9.29 30.63 -16.81
C GLU A 74 -8.48 31.90 -16.48
N GLY A 75 -7.79 31.92 -15.34
CA GLY A 75 -6.84 32.96 -14.95
C GLY A 75 -5.47 32.88 -15.61
N GLY A 76 -5.22 31.92 -16.49
CA GLY A 76 -3.93 31.73 -17.16
C GLY A 76 -2.79 31.27 -16.26
N LEU A 77 -3.10 30.72 -15.08
CA LEU A 77 -2.10 30.29 -14.08
C LEU A 77 -1.61 28.85 -14.33
N ILE A 78 -2.41 28.02 -14.98
CA ILE A 78 -2.06 26.66 -15.38
C ILE A 78 -2.43 26.40 -16.83
N ALA A 79 -1.74 25.42 -17.43
CA ALA A 79 -2.00 25.01 -18.81
C ALA A 79 -3.19 24.05 -18.91
N SER A 80 -3.82 23.97 -20.07
CA SER A 80 -4.79 22.95 -20.44
C SER A 80 -4.12 21.90 -21.36
N PRO A 81 -4.55 20.62 -21.31
CA PRO A 81 -5.60 20.04 -20.45
C PRO A 81 -5.13 19.88 -18.99
N HIS A 82 -6.07 20.01 -18.03
CA HIS A 82 -5.77 19.82 -16.62
C HIS A 82 -5.83 18.35 -16.20
N PRO A 83 -5.21 17.99 -15.07
CA PRO A 83 -5.33 16.66 -14.48
C PRO A 83 -6.79 16.36 -14.11
N ARG A 84 -7.11 15.06 -14.04
CA ARG A 84 -8.40 14.58 -13.57
C ARG A 84 -8.21 13.66 -12.39
N GLN A 85 -9.07 13.81 -11.37
CA GLN A 85 -9.08 12.95 -10.20
C GLN A 85 -9.94 11.71 -10.45
N TYR A 86 -9.41 10.56 -10.03
CA TYR A 86 -10.06 9.25 -10.09
C TYR A 86 -9.96 8.58 -8.72
N GLU A 87 -11.09 8.12 -8.19
CA GLU A 87 -11.15 7.52 -6.87
C GLU A 87 -11.39 6.00 -6.97
N PHE A 88 -10.77 5.29 -6.04
CA PHE A 88 -10.89 3.86 -5.93
C PHE A 88 -11.12 3.42 -4.49
N ALA A 89 -11.84 2.30 -4.35
CA ALA A 89 -12.10 1.71 -3.05
C ALA A 89 -10.80 1.23 -2.39
N ARG A 90 -10.80 1.26 -1.07
CA ARG A 90 -9.72 0.73 -0.27
C ARG A 90 -9.67 -0.80 -0.41
N LEU A 91 -8.47 -1.35 -0.56
CA LEU A 91 -8.24 -2.78 -0.45
C LEU A 91 -8.38 -3.22 1.01
N ASN A 92 -9.38 -4.03 1.32
CA ASN A 92 -9.57 -4.65 2.61
C ASN A 92 -9.32 -6.16 2.48
N VAL A 93 -8.47 -6.69 3.36
CA VAL A 93 -8.15 -8.12 3.38
C VAL A 93 -8.57 -8.67 4.75
N THR A 94 -9.26 -9.82 4.75
CA THR A 94 -9.67 -10.48 5.99
C THR A 94 -8.44 -10.88 6.81
N HIS A 95 -8.59 -10.96 8.12
CA HIS A 95 -7.51 -11.34 9.05
C HIS A 95 -6.24 -10.48 8.98
N MET A 96 -6.31 -9.28 8.38
CA MET A 96 -5.18 -8.37 8.23
C MET A 96 -5.49 -7.00 8.85
N VAL A 97 -4.60 -6.51 9.70
CA VAL A 97 -4.68 -5.17 10.26
C VAL A 97 -3.93 -4.20 9.36
N THR A 98 -4.64 -3.28 8.68
CA THR A 98 -4.04 -2.26 7.79
C THR A 98 -3.95 -0.87 8.42
N SER A 99 -4.44 -0.70 9.65
CA SER A 99 -4.39 0.58 10.37
C SER A 99 -2.98 0.88 10.88
N LYS A 100 -2.34 1.93 10.35
CA LYS A 100 -1.01 2.39 10.80
C LYS A 100 -0.96 2.60 12.33
N ARG A 101 -2.01 3.20 12.90
CA ARG A 101 -2.08 3.45 14.35
C ARG A 101 -2.03 2.15 15.17
N LYS A 102 -2.78 1.13 14.75
CA LYS A 102 -2.79 -0.18 15.43
C LYS A 102 -1.47 -0.92 15.23
N LEU A 103 -0.88 -0.88 14.04
CA LEU A 103 0.41 -1.49 13.76
C LEU A 103 1.53 -0.81 14.56
N ARG A 104 1.49 0.51 14.67
CA ARG A 104 2.41 1.29 15.49
C ARG A 104 2.32 0.88 16.96
N GLN A 105 1.12 0.69 17.48
CA GLN A 105 0.92 0.24 18.85
C GLN A 105 1.56 -1.14 19.11
N LEU A 106 1.44 -2.09 18.17
CA LEU A 106 2.10 -3.40 18.29
C LEU A 106 3.62 -3.29 18.42
N VAL A 107 4.23 -2.32 17.72
CA VAL A 107 5.68 -2.07 17.80
C VAL A 107 6.04 -1.39 19.13
N GLU A 108 5.29 -0.35 19.53
CA GLU A 108 5.54 0.42 20.74
C GLU A 108 5.35 -0.41 22.03
N ASP A 109 4.34 -1.29 22.03
CA ASP A 109 4.05 -2.21 23.15
C ASP A 109 4.97 -3.45 23.15
N GLY A 110 5.87 -3.60 22.17
CA GLY A 110 6.83 -4.71 22.10
C GLY A 110 6.21 -6.06 21.73
N HIS A 111 5.00 -6.09 21.13
CA HIS A 111 4.37 -7.32 20.65
C HIS A 111 5.03 -7.89 19.39
N VAL A 112 5.72 -7.05 18.64
CA VAL A 112 6.51 -7.39 17.45
C VAL A 112 7.87 -6.69 17.52
N ASP A 113 8.88 -7.25 16.84
CA ASP A 113 10.25 -6.76 16.90
C ASP A 113 10.46 -5.42 16.17
N GLY A 114 9.55 -5.08 15.25
CA GLY A 114 9.62 -3.83 14.49
C GLY A 114 8.67 -3.84 13.30
N TRP A 115 8.79 -2.80 12.47
CA TRP A 115 7.95 -2.62 11.29
C TRP A 115 8.19 -3.66 10.18
N ASP A 116 9.32 -4.33 10.21
CA ASP A 116 9.74 -5.39 9.29
C ASP A 116 9.52 -6.81 9.85
N ASP A 117 8.91 -6.93 11.02
CA ASP A 117 8.56 -8.23 11.60
C ASP A 117 7.70 -9.04 10.59
N PRO A 118 8.00 -10.33 10.34
CA PRO A 118 7.25 -11.15 9.39
C PRO A 118 5.75 -11.30 9.72
N ARG A 119 5.34 -11.02 10.95
CA ARG A 119 3.94 -11.01 11.38
C ARG A 119 3.20 -9.74 10.96
N MET A 120 3.96 -8.69 10.60
CA MET A 120 3.40 -7.39 10.20
C MET A 120 3.01 -7.37 8.73
N PRO A 121 1.82 -6.84 8.37
CA PRO A 121 1.38 -6.72 6.98
C PRO A 121 1.97 -5.47 6.29
N THR A 122 3.21 -5.14 6.60
CA THR A 122 3.98 -4.13 5.89
C THR A 122 4.70 -4.76 4.70
N LEU A 123 5.07 -3.97 3.70
CA LEU A 123 5.86 -4.49 2.58
C LEU A 123 7.18 -5.12 3.05
N ALA A 124 7.83 -4.52 4.06
CA ALA A 124 9.04 -5.07 4.65
C ALA A 124 8.78 -6.40 5.38
N GLY A 125 7.71 -6.48 6.16
CA GLY A 125 7.30 -7.71 6.86
C GLY A 125 6.91 -8.83 5.89
N LEU A 126 6.10 -8.51 4.87
CA LEU A 126 5.73 -9.46 3.82
C LEU A 126 6.95 -9.97 3.05
N ARG A 127 7.89 -9.08 2.70
CA ARG A 127 9.15 -9.45 2.04
C ARG A 127 9.96 -10.42 2.90
N ARG A 128 10.13 -10.17 4.19
CA ARG A 128 10.81 -11.09 5.12
C ARG A 128 10.09 -12.42 5.28
N ARG A 129 8.77 -12.41 5.17
CA ARG A 129 7.93 -13.62 5.20
C ARG A 129 8.03 -14.44 3.90
N GLY A 130 8.60 -13.90 2.82
CA GLY A 130 8.80 -14.59 1.56
C GLY A 130 7.85 -14.19 0.43
N TYR A 131 7.06 -13.14 0.61
CA TYR A 131 6.23 -12.59 -0.48
C TYR A 131 7.11 -11.91 -1.53
N THR A 132 6.93 -12.29 -2.79
CA THR A 132 7.63 -11.68 -3.90
C THR A 132 6.88 -10.46 -4.44
N PRO A 133 7.58 -9.49 -5.07
CA PRO A 133 6.91 -8.37 -5.73
C PRO A 133 5.89 -8.80 -6.79
N GLU A 134 6.20 -9.88 -7.51
CA GLU A 134 5.34 -10.45 -8.56
C GLU A 134 4.04 -10.98 -7.95
N ALA A 135 4.12 -11.69 -6.82
CA ALA A 135 2.94 -12.18 -6.11
C ALA A 135 2.02 -11.03 -5.66
N LEU A 136 2.59 -9.95 -5.13
CA LEU A 136 1.81 -8.79 -4.68
C LEU A 136 1.16 -8.05 -5.86
N ARG A 137 1.87 -7.88 -6.98
CA ARG A 137 1.31 -7.28 -8.20
C ARG A 137 0.18 -8.14 -8.76
N LEU A 138 0.41 -9.44 -8.90
CA LEU A 138 -0.61 -10.38 -9.39
C LEU A 138 -1.84 -10.41 -8.48
N PHE A 139 -1.66 -10.30 -7.17
CA PHE A 139 -2.78 -10.19 -6.23
C PHE A 139 -3.59 -8.93 -6.47
N CYS A 140 -2.93 -7.76 -6.67
CA CYS A 140 -3.61 -6.51 -6.99
C CYS A 140 -4.35 -6.59 -8.33
N GLU A 141 -3.75 -7.20 -9.36
CA GLU A 141 -4.37 -7.40 -10.66
C GLU A 141 -5.62 -8.29 -10.56
N ARG A 142 -5.53 -9.41 -9.84
CA ARG A 142 -6.67 -10.32 -9.62
C ARG A 142 -7.79 -9.68 -8.79
N SER A 143 -7.43 -8.80 -7.86
CA SER A 143 -8.39 -8.06 -7.03
C SER A 143 -9.16 -7.03 -7.83
N GLY A 144 -8.54 -6.52 -8.90
CA GLY A 144 -9.09 -5.47 -9.74
C GLY A 144 -9.13 -4.09 -9.08
N VAL A 145 -9.47 -3.09 -9.88
CA VAL A 145 -9.60 -1.70 -9.45
C VAL A 145 -11.07 -1.29 -9.55
N THR A 146 -11.68 -0.94 -8.42
CA THR A 146 -13.13 -0.68 -8.35
C THR A 146 -13.44 0.39 -7.32
N LYS A 147 -14.59 1.05 -7.47
CA LYS A 147 -15.17 1.92 -6.44
C LYS A 147 -16.01 1.15 -5.41
N SER A 148 -16.38 -0.09 -5.70
CA SER A 148 -17.10 -0.95 -4.76
C SER A 148 -16.13 -1.47 -3.69
N GLY A 149 -16.28 -1.00 -2.47
CA GLY A 149 -15.54 -1.50 -1.30
C GLY A 149 -15.96 -2.94 -0.99
N GLY A 150 -15.02 -3.85 -0.94
CA GLY A 150 -15.23 -5.25 -0.59
C GLY A 150 -14.13 -5.78 0.31
N TRP A 151 -14.37 -6.95 0.89
CA TRP A 151 -13.37 -7.71 1.62
C TRP A 151 -12.87 -8.85 0.74
N ILE A 152 -11.55 -8.98 0.62
CA ILE A 152 -10.90 -10.09 -0.06
C ILE A 152 -10.37 -11.04 1.01
N ASP A 153 -10.59 -12.33 0.80
CA ASP A 153 -10.08 -13.34 1.73
C ASP A 153 -8.54 -13.37 1.69
N TYR A 154 -7.94 -13.42 2.87
CA TYR A 154 -6.49 -13.57 3.03
C TYR A 154 -5.96 -14.82 2.31
N ALA A 155 -6.75 -15.89 2.26
CA ALA A 155 -6.41 -17.11 1.51
C ALA A 155 -6.16 -16.85 0.01
N SER A 156 -6.80 -15.82 -0.58
CA SER A 156 -6.55 -15.42 -1.97
C SER A 156 -5.15 -14.83 -2.17
N LEU A 157 -4.67 -14.06 -1.20
CA LEU A 157 -3.30 -13.55 -1.20
C LEU A 157 -2.28 -14.70 -1.09
N GLU A 158 -2.53 -15.66 -0.18
CA GLU A 158 -1.67 -16.84 -0.01
C GLU A 158 -1.69 -17.75 -1.23
N ALA A 159 -2.84 -17.98 -1.86
CA ALA A 159 -2.95 -18.73 -3.09
C ALA A 159 -2.13 -18.10 -4.22
N THR A 160 -2.22 -16.77 -4.36
CA THR A 160 -1.43 -16.04 -5.36
C THR A 160 0.07 -16.17 -5.10
N LEU A 161 0.49 -16.15 -3.83
CA LEU A 161 1.90 -16.41 -3.47
C LEU A 161 2.34 -17.83 -3.87
N ARG A 162 1.52 -18.84 -3.56
CA ARG A 162 1.84 -20.24 -3.95
C ARG A 162 1.97 -20.39 -5.46
N ASP A 163 1.03 -19.81 -6.23
CA ASP A 163 1.06 -19.85 -7.70
C ASP A 163 2.38 -19.27 -8.28
N THR A 164 2.87 -18.18 -7.67
CA THR A 164 4.13 -17.55 -8.12
C THR A 164 5.37 -18.26 -7.66
N LEU A 165 5.36 -18.89 -6.48
CA LEU A 165 6.51 -19.63 -5.93
C LEU A 165 6.64 -21.04 -6.50
N ASP A 166 5.54 -21.70 -6.86
CA ASP A 166 5.55 -23.11 -7.28
C ASP A 166 6.54 -23.41 -8.41
N PRO A 167 6.67 -22.59 -9.47
CA PRO A 167 7.61 -22.86 -10.56
C PRO A 167 9.08 -22.53 -10.22
N ILE A 168 9.35 -21.71 -9.20
CA ILE A 168 10.69 -21.15 -8.96
C ILE A 168 11.31 -21.54 -7.61
N ALA A 169 10.50 -21.91 -6.62
CA ALA A 169 11.00 -22.21 -5.29
C ALA A 169 11.71 -23.57 -5.26
N PRO A 170 12.93 -23.65 -4.72
CA PRO A 170 13.58 -24.92 -4.48
C PRO A 170 12.78 -25.75 -3.47
N ARG A 171 12.69 -27.04 -3.71
CA ARG A 171 11.99 -27.96 -2.83
C ARG A 171 13.01 -28.80 -2.08
N ALA A 172 12.79 -28.92 -0.78
CA ALA A 172 13.60 -29.80 0.06
C ALA A 172 12.68 -30.65 0.94
N MET A 173 13.10 -31.85 1.20
CA MET A 173 12.47 -32.74 2.16
C MET A 173 13.23 -32.61 3.49
N ALA A 174 12.51 -32.44 4.59
CA ALA A 174 13.08 -32.45 5.93
C ALA A 174 12.34 -33.47 6.79
N VAL A 175 13.09 -34.26 7.53
CA VAL A 175 12.54 -35.17 8.53
C VAL A 175 12.86 -34.64 9.89
N LEU A 176 11.81 -34.25 10.64
CA LEU A 176 11.90 -33.84 12.04
C LEU A 176 11.93 -35.15 12.89
N ASP A 177 12.77 -35.21 13.90
CA ASP A 177 12.97 -36.41 14.75
C ASP A 177 13.31 -37.68 13.96
N PRO A 178 14.42 -37.69 13.17
CA PRO A 178 14.76 -38.83 12.35
C PRO A 178 15.15 -40.05 13.17
N VAL A 179 14.64 -41.22 12.76
CA VAL A 179 15.11 -42.49 13.30
C VAL A 179 16.39 -42.90 12.59
N LYS A 180 17.42 -43.22 13.36
CA LYS A 180 18.70 -43.66 12.82
C LYS A 180 18.53 -45.06 12.18
N LEU A 181 18.67 -45.12 10.86
CA LEU A 181 18.77 -46.40 10.12
C LEU A 181 20.24 -46.74 9.92
N VAL A 182 20.63 -47.95 10.32
CA VAL A 182 22.00 -48.47 10.13
C VAL A 182 21.92 -49.71 9.26
N ILE A 183 22.53 -49.67 8.09
CA ILE A 183 22.64 -50.79 7.19
C ILE A 183 23.99 -51.50 7.49
N THR A 184 23.93 -52.57 8.23
CA THR A 184 25.13 -53.26 8.77
C THR A 184 25.94 -54.01 7.71
N ASN A 185 25.32 -54.38 6.59
CA ASN A 185 25.94 -55.09 5.48
C ASN A 185 26.12 -54.23 4.23
N TRP A 186 26.19 -52.91 4.38
CA TRP A 186 26.32 -51.96 3.26
C TRP A 186 27.51 -52.27 2.38
N ALA A 187 28.69 -52.53 2.99
CA ALA A 187 29.91 -52.82 2.27
C ALA A 187 29.84 -54.14 1.45
N GLU A 188 29.06 -55.12 1.91
CA GLU A 188 28.83 -56.38 1.18
C GLU A 188 27.91 -56.17 -0.03
N LEU A 189 26.93 -55.30 0.08
CA LEU A 189 25.92 -55.04 -0.96
C LEU A 189 26.41 -54.07 -2.05
N MET A 190 27.09 -53.00 -1.65
CA MET A 190 27.39 -51.88 -2.51
C MET A 190 28.88 -51.62 -2.76
N GLY A 191 29.75 -52.31 -2.04
CA GLY A 191 31.19 -52.07 -2.03
C GLY A 191 31.59 -51.01 -1.00
N SER A 192 32.87 -50.97 -0.63
CA SER A 192 33.39 -50.13 0.46
C SER A 192 33.31 -48.62 0.20
N ASP A 193 33.26 -48.20 -1.05
CA ASP A 193 33.34 -46.81 -1.48
C ASP A 193 32.01 -46.25 -2.02
N ALA A 194 30.91 -47.00 -1.90
CA ALA A 194 29.60 -46.51 -2.34
C ALA A 194 29.02 -45.49 -1.36
N LEU A 195 28.73 -44.30 -1.86
CA LEU A 195 27.99 -43.26 -1.17
C LEU A 195 26.51 -43.29 -1.62
N LEU A 196 25.61 -42.99 -0.70
CA LEU A 196 24.22 -42.70 -1.04
C LEU A 196 24.15 -41.23 -1.43
N ASP A 197 23.80 -40.92 -2.68
CA ASP A 197 23.49 -39.60 -3.17
C ASP A 197 22.06 -39.14 -2.77
#